data_7ffa386f2d396edfc356a45ae02116bf
#
_entry.id   7ffa386f2d396edfc356a45ae02116bf
#
_cell.length_a   1.000
_cell.length_b   1.000
_cell.length_c   1.000
_cell.angle_alpha   90.00
_cell.angle_beta   90.00
_cell.angle_gamma   90.00
#
_symmetry.space_group_name_H-M   'P 1'
#
loop_
_entity.id
_entity.type
_entity.pdbx_description
1 polymer ?
#
loop_
_entity_poly.entity_id
_entity_poly.type
_entity_poly.pdbx_seq_one_letter_code
_entity_poly.pdbx_strand_id
1 'polypeptide(L)'
;MKPRAAPPQCELFGARLSELLNPEHPLYVLAERIDWSQFDAAIDACYADELGRPGVNTRLMVGLLYLKHAYDESDESVVARWVENPYWQFFCGCAYMQHELPIDPSSLSRWRKRVGAERLEKLLAATIHTALAMQAVRPQEFHKVNIDTTVQEKAIAFPTDARLYHKMRVALVRRAQSLGLVLRQNYRFQGSKLLARQGRYAHARQMKRAAKMTRQLKTILGRVVRDIQRKATVLQGQIVDERLRELVVLAERLLAQEKNSQHKLYSVHAPEVECICKGKVHQRYEFGCKASVAATSKNNWIVGTQALHGNPYDGHTLGGALQQVERLTGHTPQDVMVDQGYRGHGYAGSAIVHVVRTIPKRATRALRRMLKRRAAIEPSIGHLKSDNRLNRNYLTGPEGDRINALLAAAGYNFRKLLRWLVFAPMFWLTQWLNKMLAAEIALRRMPTRPARPGFAPAVT
;
A
#
# COMPACT_ATOMS: atom_id res chain seq x y z
N MET A 1 -3.15 -26.49 7.25
CA MET A 1 -2.19 -26.95 8.23
C MET A 1 -1.14 -25.87 8.44
N LYS A 2 -0.68 -25.67 9.66
CA LYS A 2 0.40 -24.71 9.99
C LYS A 2 1.67 -25.03 9.22
N PRO A 3 2.52 -24.01 8.93
CA PRO A 3 3.85 -24.25 8.38
C PRO A 3 4.63 -25.19 9.30
N ARG A 4 5.27 -26.20 8.75
CA ARG A 4 6.21 -27.02 9.51
C ARG A 4 7.58 -26.38 9.44
N ALA A 5 8.33 -26.39 10.54
CA ALA A 5 9.74 -26.07 10.48
C ALA A 5 10.40 -27.01 9.46
N ALA A 6 11.08 -26.45 8.48
CA ALA A 6 11.88 -27.28 7.57
C ALA A 6 12.89 -28.06 8.42
N PRO A 7 13.06 -29.37 8.18
CA PRO A 7 14.16 -30.10 8.82
C PRO A 7 15.46 -29.33 8.51
N PRO A 8 16.41 -29.28 9.48
CA PRO A 8 17.69 -28.65 9.23
C PRO A 8 18.32 -29.35 8.02
N GLN A 9 18.37 -28.63 6.88
CA GLN A 9 19.13 -29.14 5.73
C GLN A 9 20.59 -29.10 6.11
N CYS A 10 21.11 -30.26 6.49
CA CYS A 10 22.53 -30.48 6.62
C CYS A 10 23.07 -30.89 5.25
N GLU A 11 23.33 -29.94 4.38
CA GLU A 11 24.15 -30.19 3.21
C GLU A 11 25.61 -30.24 3.67
N LEU A 12 26.20 -31.43 3.64
CA LEU A 12 27.58 -31.66 4.08
C LEU A 12 28.63 -30.80 3.32
N PHE A 13 28.29 -30.32 2.10
CA PHE A 13 29.19 -29.59 1.24
C PHE A 13 28.63 -28.22 0.83
N GLY A 14 27.46 -27.80 1.31
CA GLY A 14 26.83 -26.52 1.01
C GLY A 14 27.26 -25.44 1.99
N ALA A 15 27.87 -24.35 1.49
CA ALA A 15 28.14 -23.17 2.31
C ALA A 15 26.83 -22.46 2.69
N ARG A 16 26.70 -22.04 3.94
CA ARG A 16 25.53 -21.31 4.43
C ARG A 16 25.51 -19.88 3.88
N LEU A 17 24.34 -19.38 3.57
CA LEU A 17 24.18 -17.97 3.13
C LEU A 17 24.73 -16.98 4.16
N SER A 18 24.64 -17.27 5.47
CA SER A 18 25.23 -16.46 6.53
C SER A 18 26.77 -16.36 6.47
N GLU A 19 27.44 -17.32 5.84
CA GLU A 19 28.90 -17.36 5.68
C GLU A 19 29.34 -16.73 4.35
N LEU A 20 28.47 -16.79 3.34
CA LEU A 20 28.74 -16.27 1.99
C LEU A 20 28.43 -14.76 1.83
N LEU A 21 27.44 -14.26 2.58
CA LEU A 21 26.93 -12.92 2.41
C LEU A 21 27.68 -11.92 3.30
N ASN A 22 27.81 -10.69 2.81
CA ASN A 22 28.33 -9.59 3.63
C ASN A 22 27.34 -9.24 4.76
N PRO A 23 27.73 -9.41 6.05
CA PRO A 23 26.87 -9.12 7.18
C PRO A 23 26.55 -7.63 7.35
N GLU A 24 27.32 -6.72 6.72
CA GLU A 24 27.05 -5.28 6.73
C GLU A 24 26.02 -4.87 5.67
N HIS A 25 25.63 -5.78 4.78
CA HIS A 25 24.64 -5.47 3.76
C HIS A 25 23.26 -5.13 4.40
N PRO A 26 22.58 -4.05 3.99
CA PRO A 26 21.34 -3.59 4.63
C PRO A 26 20.24 -4.65 4.77
N LEU A 27 20.07 -5.51 3.76
CA LEU A 27 19.09 -6.61 3.85
C LEU A 27 19.51 -7.68 4.86
N TYR A 28 20.81 -7.96 5.00
CA TYR A 28 21.31 -8.88 6.00
C TYR A 28 21.01 -8.35 7.41
N VAL A 29 21.36 -7.08 7.66
CA VAL A 29 21.10 -6.41 8.94
C VAL A 29 19.59 -6.41 9.26
N LEU A 30 18.73 -6.11 8.29
CA LEU A 30 17.28 -6.12 8.52
C LEU A 30 16.73 -7.52 8.76
N ALA A 31 17.29 -8.56 8.12
CA ALA A 31 16.91 -9.94 8.36
C ALA A 31 17.10 -10.35 9.83
N GLU A 32 18.12 -9.79 10.49
CA GLU A 32 18.44 -10.05 11.91
C GLU A 32 17.72 -9.09 12.89
N ARG A 33 17.32 -7.89 12.44
CA ARG A 33 16.70 -6.87 13.28
C ARG A 33 15.18 -6.93 13.36
N ILE A 34 14.55 -7.51 12.35
CA ILE A 34 13.09 -7.70 12.35
C ILE A 34 12.75 -8.87 13.27
N ASP A 35 11.84 -8.65 14.21
CA ASP A 35 11.24 -9.72 14.99
C ASP A 35 10.23 -10.49 14.15
N TRP A 36 10.65 -11.63 13.62
CA TRP A 36 9.83 -12.50 12.78
C TRP A 36 8.77 -13.27 13.55
N SER A 37 8.99 -13.54 14.84
CA SER A 37 8.08 -14.33 15.70
C SER A 37 6.70 -13.69 15.85
N GLN A 38 6.63 -12.36 15.81
CA GLN A 38 5.37 -11.62 15.88
C GLN A 38 4.42 -11.93 14.70
N PHE A 39 4.96 -12.33 13.56
CA PHE A 39 4.16 -12.70 12.39
C PHE A 39 3.58 -14.09 12.52
N ASP A 40 4.38 -15.04 13.06
CA ASP A 40 3.91 -16.40 13.30
C ASP A 40 2.73 -16.38 14.25
N ALA A 41 2.84 -15.70 15.40
CA ALA A 41 1.77 -15.56 16.38
C ALA A 41 0.49 -14.93 15.79
N ALA A 42 0.62 -13.95 14.90
CA ALA A 42 -0.52 -13.26 14.29
C ALA A 42 -1.22 -14.08 13.20
N ILE A 43 -0.46 -14.92 12.48
CA ILE A 43 -0.91 -15.60 11.27
C ILE A 43 -1.30 -17.04 11.54
N ASP A 44 -0.76 -17.67 12.58
CA ASP A 44 -1.06 -19.05 12.96
C ASP A 44 -2.57 -19.33 13.08
N ALA A 45 -3.33 -18.38 13.61
CA ALA A 45 -4.79 -18.48 13.71
C ALA A 45 -5.51 -18.61 12.34
N CYS A 46 -4.81 -18.36 11.22
CA CYS A 46 -5.37 -18.53 9.86
C CYS A 46 -5.23 -19.94 9.32
N TYR A 47 -4.57 -20.83 10.05
CA TYR A 47 -4.28 -22.20 9.65
C TYR A 47 -4.95 -23.20 10.56
N ALA A 48 -5.46 -24.30 9.97
CA ALA A 48 -5.88 -25.46 10.75
C ALA A 48 -4.64 -26.22 11.26
N ASP A 49 -4.71 -26.79 12.48
CA ASP A 49 -3.56 -27.45 13.09
C ASP A 49 -3.14 -28.72 12.36
N GLU A 50 -4.10 -29.55 11.92
CA GLU A 50 -3.80 -30.91 11.41
C GLU A 50 -4.35 -31.20 10.00
N LEU A 51 -5.19 -30.34 9.43
CA LEU A 51 -5.89 -30.63 8.16
C LEU A 51 -5.25 -29.93 6.96
N GLY A 52 -4.94 -30.70 5.91
CA GLY A 52 -4.51 -30.21 4.60
C GLY A 52 -2.99 -30.23 4.40
N ARG A 53 -2.55 -29.64 3.26
CA ARG A 53 -1.12 -29.49 2.95
C ARG A 53 -0.48 -28.47 3.92
N PRO A 54 0.75 -28.71 4.42
CA PRO A 54 1.49 -27.74 5.21
C PRO A 54 1.55 -26.36 4.54
N GLY A 55 1.33 -25.31 5.32
CA GLY A 55 1.46 -23.93 4.86
C GLY A 55 2.91 -23.62 4.47
N VAL A 56 3.05 -22.61 3.64
CA VAL A 56 4.36 -22.03 3.32
C VAL A 56 4.88 -21.26 4.55
N ASN A 57 6.17 -21.26 4.77
CA ASN A 57 6.82 -20.55 5.88
C ASN A 57 6.39 -19.07 5.91
N THR A 58 5.99 -18.58 7.08
CA THR A 58 5.49 -17.22 7.27
C THR A 58 6.55 -16.17 6.93
N ARG A 59 7.81 -16.38 7.36
CA ARG A 59 8.93 -15.48 7.06
C ARG A 59 9.16 -15.33 5.56
N LEU A 60 9.04 -16.42 4.79
CA LEU A 60 9.12 -16.38 3.33
C LEU A 60 8.02 -15.51 2.74
N MET A 61 6.76 -15.70 3.16
CA MET A 61 5.62 -14.96 2.61
C MET A 61 5.68 -13.48 2.97
N VAL A 62 5.98 -13.14 4.22
CA VAL A 62 6.15 -11.76 4.70
C VAL A 62 7.36 -11.10 4.03
N GLY A 63 8.48 -11.80 3.93
CA GLY A 63 9.70 -11.32 3.28
C GLY A 63 9.45 -10.96 1.81
N LEU A 64 8.77 -11.83 1.05
CA LEU A 64 8.41 -11.56 -0.34
C LEU A 64 7.48 -10.33 -0.45
N LEU A 65 6.55 -10.11 0.49
CA LEU A 65 5.69 -8.92 0.48
C LEU A 65 6.46 -7.63 0.75
N TYR A 66 7.43 -7.63 1.69
CA TYR A 66 8.32 -6.48 1.89
C TYR A 66 9.13 -6.18 0.64
N LEU A 67 9.79 -7.19 0.08
CA LEU A 67 10.60 -7.05 -1.13
C LEU A 67 9.75 -6.56 -2.31
N LYS A 68 8.58 -7.15 -2.53
CA LYS A 68 7.65 -6.73 -3.57
C LYS A 68 7.35 -5.22 -3.53
N HIS A 69 6.95 -4.72 -2.36
CA HIS A 69 6.53 -3.33 -2.22
C HIS A 69 7.71 -2.36 -2.07
N ALA A 70 8.86 -2.81 -1.58
CA ALA A 70 10.07 -1.99 -1.50
C ALA A 70 10.75 -1.78 -2.86
N TYR A 71 10.64 -2.75 -3.76
CA TYR A 71 11.32 -2.74 -5.08
C TYR A 71 10.36 -2.61 -6.27
N ASP A 72 9.08 -2.30 -6.03
CA ASP A 72 8.01 -2.14 -7.05
C ASP A 72 7.80 -3.40 -7.91
N GLU A 73 7.93 -4.59 -7.35
CA GLU A 73 7.81 -5.85 -8.07
C GLU A 73 6.36 -6.35 -8.19
N SER A 74 6.05 -7.13 -9.23
CA SER A 74 4.81 -7.92 -9.31
C SER A 74 4.91 -9.18 -8.44
N ASP A 75 3.81 -9.95 -8.32
CA ASP A 75 3.86 -11.26 -7.63
C ASP A 75 4.75 -12.24 -8.40
N GLU A 76 4.75 -12.15 -9.73
CA GLU A 76 5.56 -12.99 -10.60
C GLU A 76 7.04 -12.59 -10.54
N SER A 77 7.34 -11.29 -10.67
CA SER A 77 8.72 -10.81 -10.72
C SER A 77 9.44 -10.93 -9.39
N VAL A 78 8.76 -10.72 -8.24
CA VAL A 78 9.39 -10.85 -6.94
C VAL A 78 9.83 -12.30 -6.67
N VAL A 79 9.01 -13.29 -7.07
CA VAL A 79 9.33 -14.71 -6.90
C VAL A 79 10.47 -15.13 -7.85
N ALA A 80 10.47 -14.65 -9.11
CA ALA A 80 11.53 -14.92 -10.07
C ALA A 80 12.88 -14.33 -9.62
N ARG A 81 12.89 -13.05 -9.24
CA ARG A 81 14.13 -12.37 -8.77
C ARG A 81 14.64 -12.90 -7.44
N TRP A 82 13.78 -13.49 -6.62
CA TRP A 82 14.21 -14.12 -5.38
C TRP A 82 15.18 -15.27 -5.64
N VAL A 83 14.98 -16.07 -6.69
CA VAL A 83 15.88 -17.17 -7.06
C VAL A 83 17.28 -16.67 -7.43
N GLU A 84 17.35 -15.50 -8.05
CA GLU A 84 18.61 -14.91 -8.52
C GLU A 84 19.38 -14.13 -7.43
N ASN A 85 18.72 -13.83 -6.30
CA ASN A 85 19.28 -12.95 -5.27
C ASN A 85 19.47 -13.63 -3.93
N PRO A 86 20.71 -14.01 -3.55
CA PRO A 86 20.98 -14.70 -2.29
C PRO A 86 20.66 -13.83 -1.05
N TYR A 87 20.76 -12.50 -1.11
CA TYR A 87 20.34 -11.64 -0.01
C TYR A 87 18.82 -11.67 0.20
N TRP A 88 18.02 -11.82 -0.88
CA TRP A 88 16.58 -11.95 -0.77
C TRP A 88 16.21 -13.31 -0.16
N GLN A 89 16.93 -14.36 -0.52
CA GLN A 89 16.76 -15.69 0.06
C GLN A 89 17.07 -15.71 1.56
N PHE A 90 18.21 -15.13 1.96
CA PHE A 90 18.60 -14.99 3.36
C PHE A 90 17.58 -14.17 4.15
N PHE A 91 17.15 -13.02 3.62
CA PHE A 91 16.12 -12.18 4.22
C PHE A 91 14.81 -12.96 4.45
N CYS A 92 14.43 -13.80 3.51
CA CYS A 92 13.27 -14.67 3.60
C CYS A 92 13.46 -15.91 4.47
N GLY A 93 14.63 -16.10 5.09
CA GLY A 93 14.91 -17.16 6.07
C GLY A 93 15.52 -18.44 5.51
N CYS A 94 16.08 -18.42 4.30
CA CYS A 94 16.82 -19.57 3.77
C CYS A 94 18.22 -19.63 4.38
N ALA A 95 18.62 -20.83 4.80
CA ALA A 95 19.96 -21.09 5.29
C ALA A 95 20.96 -21.34 4.14
N TYR A 96 20.49 -21.95 3.05
CA TYR A 96 21.27 -22.31 1.88
C TYR A 96 20.67 -21.71 0.61
N MET A 97 21.48 -21.55 -0.43
CA MET A 97 21.03 -21.09 -1.73
C MET A 97 20.00 -22.03 -2.33
N GLN A 98 18.90 -21.48 -2.82
CA GLN A 98 17.84 -22.20 -3.51
C GLN A 98 17.87 -21.85 -5.00
N HIS A 99 17.66 -22.85 -5.87
CA HIS A 99 17.73 -22.70 -7.32
C HIS A 99 16.35 -22.82 -8.00
N GLU A 100 15.31 -23.11 -7.24
CA GLU A 100 13.93 -23.24 -7.71
C GLU A 100 13.04 -22.16 -7.13
N LEU A 101 11.89 -21.91 -7.78
CA LEU A 101 10.90 -20.98 -7.27
C LEU A 101 10.36 -21.46 -5.91
N PRO A 102 10.38 -20.61 -4.87
CA PRO A 102 9.96 -21.02 -3.53
C PRO A 102 8.46 -21.31 -3.46
N ILE A 103 7.69 -20.66 -4.31
CA ILE A 103 6.23 -20.76 -4.40
C ILE A 103 5.76 -20.43 -5.82
N ASP A 104 4.57 -20.90 -6.17
CA ASP A 104 3.82 -20.34 -7.31
C ASP A 104 3.38 -18.91 -7.00
N PRO A 105 3.56 -17.93 -7.91
CA PRO A 105 3.21 -16.51 -7.67
C PRO A 105 1.75 -16.30 -7.21
N SER A 106 0.81 -17.13 -7.70
CA SER A 106 -0.59 -17.07 -7.28
C SER A 106 -0.80 -17.37 -5.78
N SER A 107 0.18 -18.03 -5.14
CA SER A 107 0.15 -18.31 -3.71
C SER A 107 0.20 -17.05 -2.88
N LEU A 108 0.92 -15.99 -3.30
CA LEU A 108 0.92 -14.68 -2.64
C LEU A 108 -0.48 -14.07 -2.60
N SER A 109 -1.22 -14.16 -3.73
CA SER A 109 -2.57 -13.63 -3.81
C SER A 109 -3.55 -14.39 -2.90
N ARG A 110 -3.46 -15.74 -2.91
CA ARG A 110 -4.28 -16.59 -2.03
C ARG A 110 -3.95 -16.36 -0.54
N TRP A 111 -2.67 -16.20 -0.23
CA TRP A 111 -2.19 -15.99 1.13
C TRP A 111 -2.66 -14.64 1.68
N ARG A 112 -2.51 -13.54 0.93
CA ARG A 112 -3.04 -12.22 1.33
C ARG A 112 -4.53 -12.25 1.63
N LYS A 113 -5.31 -12.95 0.80
CA LYS A 113 -6.76 -13.10 1.01
C LYS A 113 -7.09 -13.90 2.28
N ARG A 114 -6.28 -14.90 2.62
CA ARG A 114 -6.45 -15.72 3.84
C ARG A 114 -6.10 -14.93 5.10
N VAL A 115 -5.00 -14.21 5.08
CA VAL A 115 -4.48 -13.47 6.25
C VAL A 115 -5.34 -12.24 6.54
N GLY A 116 -5.79 -11.52 5.52
CA GLY A 116 -6.60 -10.30 5.65
C GLY A 116 -5.80 -9.07 6.04
N ALA A 117 -6.44 -7.89 5.89
CA ALA A 117 -5.80 -6.60 6.13
C ALA A 117 -5.40 -6.40 7.60
N GLU A 118 -6.23 -6.81 8.53
CA GLU A 118 -6.00 -6.64 9.97
C GLU A 118 -4.67 -7.24 10.43
N ARG A 119 -4.39 -8.49 9.99
CA ARG A 119 -3.13 -9.16 10.33
C ARG A 119 -1.96 -8.62 9.53
N LEU A 120 -2.18 -8.22 8.26
CA LEU A 120 -1.16 -7.62 7.43
C LEU A 120 -0.77 -6.20 7.89
N GLU A 121 -1.57 -5.53 8.71
CA GLU A 121 -1.19 -4.29 9.38
C GLU A 121 0.05 -4.47 10.27
N LYS A 122 0.28 -5.68 10.79
CA LYS A 122 1.51 -6.05 11.53
C LYS A 122 2.79 -5.77 10.72
N LEU A 123 2.75 -5.88 9.39
CA LEU A 123 3.92 -5.55 8.56
C LEU A 123 4.29 -4.07 8.67
N LEU A 124 3.29 -3.19 8.67
CA LEU A 124 3.55 -1.77 8.88
C LEU A 124 4.06 -1.49 10.30
N ALA A 125 3.41 -2.07 11.32
CA ALA A 125 3.83 -1.95 12.72
C ALA A 125 5.29 -2.42 12.92
N ALA A 126 5.66 -3.57 12.36
CA ALA A 126 7.01 -4.10 12.46
C ALA A 126 8.07 -3.17 11.88
N THR A 127 7.79 -2.46 10.77
CA THR A 127 8.74 -1.47 10.23
C THR A 127 8.93 -0.27 11.17
N ILE A 128 7.89 0.13 11.88
CA ILE A 128 7.94 1.22 12.87
C ILE A 128 8.74 0.78 14.09
N HIS A 129 8.46 -0.41 14.62
CA HIS A 129 9.18 -0.96 15.77
C HIS A 129 10.66 -1.20 15.45
N THR A 130 10.97 -1.74 14.27
CA THR A 130 12.35 -1.89 13.81
C THR A 130 13.06 -0.55 13.71
N ALA A 131 12.39 0.50 13.17
CA ALA A 131 12.95 1.84 13.10
C ALA A 131 13.22 2.46 14.49
N LEU A 132 12.36 2.19 15.49
CA LEU A 132 12.57 2.58 16.88
C LEU A 132 13.76 1.85 17.50
N ALA A 133 13.81 0.53 17.37
CA ALA A 133 14.89 -0.32 17.91
C ALA A 133 16.27 0.07 17.33
N MET A 134 16.29 0.46 16.05
CA MET A 134 17.49 0.94 15.36
C MET A 134 17.78 2.42 15.57
N GLN A 135 16.99 3.14 16.36
CA GLN A 135 17.09 4.59 16.57
C GLN A 135 17.00 5.44 15.28
N ALA A 136 16.45 4.89 14.22
CA ALA A 136 16.17 5.58 12.97
C ALA A 136 15.01 6.59 13.09
N VAL A 137 14.11 6.34 14.05
CA VAL A 137 13.06 7.26 14.50
C VAL A 137 13.09 7.36 16.02
N ARG A 138 12.75 8.52 16.55
CA ARG A 138 12.65 8.74 18.01
C ARG A 138 11.18 8.77 18.43
N PRO A 139 10.81 8.27 19.64
CA PRO A 139 9.43 8.29 20.14
C PRO A 139 8.77 9.68 20.06
N GLN A 140 9.53 10.76 20.34
CA GLN A 140 9.03 12.13 20.29
C GLN A 140 8.57 12.56 18.88
N GLU A 141 9.00 11.88 17.81
CA GLU A 141 8.56 12.19 16.45
C GLU A 141 7.11 11.80 16.20
N PHE A 142 6.56 10.86 16.97
CA PHE A 142 5.17 10.44 16.86
C PHE A 142 4.17 11.44 17.45
N HIS A 143 4.65 12.38 18.30
CA HIS A 143 3.79 13.45 18.81
C HIS A 143 3.37 14.46 17.72
N LYS A 144 4.06 14.50 16.58
CA LYS A 144 3.77 15.43 15.49
C LYS A 144 3.62 14.70 14.17
N VAL A 145 2.39 14.67 13.67
CA VAL A 145 2.06 13.94 12.45
C VAL A 145 1.44 14.85 11.40
N ASN A 146 1.72 14.56 10.14
CA ASN A 146 1.03 15.12 8.99
C ASN A 146 0.05 14.08 8.46
N ILE A 147 -1.19 14.48 8.20
CA ILE A 147 -2.19 13.59 7.60
C ILE A 147 -2.71 14.23 6.32
N ASP A 148 -2.81 13.44 5.27
CA ASP A 148 -3.34 13.84 3.98
C ASP A 148 -4.06 12.67 3.31
N THR A 149 -4.95 12.96 2.35
CA THR A 149 -5.62 11.94 1.56
C THR A 149 -5.11 11.93 0.13
N THR A 150 -5.06 10.74 -0.43
CA THR A 150 -4.76 10.53 -1.85
C THR A 150 -5.75 9.55 -2.46
N VAL A 151 -5.66 9.33 -3.77
CA VAL A 151 -6.39 8.24 -4.43
C VAL A 151 -5.41 7.09 -4.67
N GLN A 152 -5.76 5.92 -4.16
CA GLN A 152 -5.16 4.66 -4.53
C GLN A 152 -5.80 4.18 -5.81
N GLU A 153 -5.10 4.31 -6.93
CA GLU A 153 -5.64 3.95 -8.23
C GLU A 153 -5.71 2.43 -8.41
N LYS A 154 -6.83 1.95 -8.94
CA LYS A 154 -7.01 0.55 -9.32
C LYS A 154 -6.45 0.31 -10.72
N ALA A 155 -5.82 -0.84 -10.93
CA ALA A 155 -5.29 -1.23 -12.22
C ALA A 155 -6.43 -1.61 -13.20
N ILE A 156 -7.19 -0.60 -13.62
CA ILE A 156 -8.29 -0.76 -14.58
C ILE A 156 -8.03 0.06 -15.85
N ALA A 157 -8.58 -0.43 -16.97
CA ALA A 157 -8.61 0.39 -18.18
C ALA A 157 -9.60 1.55 -18.00
N PHE A 158 -9.28 2.73 -18.56
CA PHE A 158 -10.16 3.90 -18.49
C PHE A 158 -11.60 3.52 -18.82
N PRO A 159 -12.56 3.74 -17.89
CA PRO A 159 -13.93 3.29 -18.03
C PRO A 159 -14.69 4.14 -19.06
N THR A 160 -15.25 3.46 -20.03
CA THR A 160 -16.27 4.02 -20.93
C THR A 160 -17.46 3.07 -20.98
N ASP A 161 -18.67 3.61 -21.13
CA ASP A 161 -19.89 2.78 -21.16
C ASP A 161 -19.79 1.66 -22.22
N ALA A 162 -19.24 1.97 -23.39
CA ALA A 162 -19.04 0.99 -24.45
C ALA A 162 -18.14 -0.20 -24.02
N ARG A 163 -17.03 0.10 -23.34
CA ARG A 163 -16.12 -0.93 -22.79
C ARG A 163 -16.79 -1.73 -21.68
N LEU A 164 -17.54 -1.07 -20.81
CA LEU A 164 -18.25 -1.73 -19.70
C LEU A 164 -19.32 -2.68 -20.22
N TYR A 165 -20.18 -2.24 -21.16
CA TYR A 165 -21.19 -3.12 -21.78
C TYR A 165 -20.55 -4.32 -22.48
N HIS A 166 -19.48 -4.09 -23.22
CA HIS A 166 -18.77 -5.18 -23.90
C HIS A 166 -18.15 -6.17 -22.91
N LYS A 167 -17.37 -5.68 -21.89
CA LYS A 167 -16.74 -6.54 -20.88
C LYS A 167 -17.78 -7.33 -20.08
N MET A 168 -18.89 -6.70 -19.70
CA MET A 168 -19.98 -7.37 -18.98
C MET A 168 -20.60 -8.47 -19.83
N ARG A 169 -20.88 -8.21 -21.10
CA ARG A 169 -21.35 -9.26 -22.04
C ARG A 169 -20.37 -10.43 -22.10
N VAL A 170 -19.04 -10.16 -22.22
CA VAL A 170 -18.02 -11.22 -22.27
C VAL A 170 -18.02 -12.05 -20.97
N ALA A 171 -18.10 -11.39 -19.82
CA ALA A 171 -18.10 -12.07 -18.52
C ALA A 171 -19.35 -12.98 -18.36
N LEU A 172 -20.53 -12.46 -18.67
CA LEU A 172 -21.79 -13.22 -18.63
C LEU A 172 -21.80 -14.43 -19.58
N VAL A 173 -21.37 -14.21 -20.83
CA VAL A 173 -21.32 -15.31 -21.82
C VAL A 173 -20.33 -16.38 -21.39
N ARG A 174 -19.13 -16.00 -20.93
CA ARG A 174 -18.12 -16.95 -20.44
C ARG A 174 -18.66 -17.78 -19.28
N ARG A 175 -19.29 -17.12 -18.30
CA ARG A 175 -19.82 -17.82 -17.12
C ARG A 175 -21.01 -18.73 -17.50
N ALA A 176 -21.93 -18.26 -18.34
CA ALA A 176 -23.02 -19.08 -18.84
C ALA A 176 -22.52 -20.34 -19.59
N GLN A 177 -21.51 -20.18 -20.45
CA GLN A 177 -20.88 -21.29 -21.16
C GLN A 177 -20.21 -22.29 -20.20
N SER A 178 -19.50 -21.83 -19.16
CA SER A 178 -18.89 -22.74 -18.19
C SER A 178 -19.90 -23.56 -17.37
N LEU A 179 -21.16 -23.11 -17.34
CA LEU A 179 -22.28 -23.80 -16.70
C LEU A 179 -23.14 -24.64 -17.70
N GLY A 180 -22.70 -24.78 -18.95
CA GLY A 180 -23.44 -25.50 -19.98
C GLY A 180 -24.69 -24.77 -20.49
N LEU A 181 -24.93 -23.50 -20.14
CA LEU A 181 -26.07 -22.73 -20.60
C LEU A 181 -25.89 -22.31 -22.06
N VAL A 182 -26.68 -22.91 -22.95
CA VAL A 182 -26.67 -22.58 -24.38
C VAL A 182 -27.45 -21.29 -24.61
N LEU A 183 -26.79 -20.17 -24.89
CA LEU A 183 -27.41 -18.88 -25.19
C LEU A 183 -27.92 -18.86 -26.66
N ARG A 184 -29.03 -18.15 -26.91
CA ARG A 184 -29.55 -17.94 -28.27
C ARG A 184 -28.51 -17.28 -29.17
N GLN A 185 -27.84 -16.25 -28.65
CA GLN A 185 -26.71 -15.61 -29.30
C GLN A 185 -25.72 -15.11 -28.27
N ASN A 186 -24.43 -15.32 -28.51
CA ASN A 186 -23.33 -14.81 -27.64
C ASN A 186 -22.78 -13.44 -28.07
N TYR A 187 -23.12 -12.98 -29.28
CA TYR A 187 -22.69 -11.70 -29.88
C TYR A 187 -21.16 -11.47 -29.89
N ARG A 188 -20.37 -12.56 -29.96
CA ARG A 188 -18.89 -12.48 -29.87
C ARG A 188 -18.30 -11.54 -30.92
N PHE A 189 -18.58 -11.83 -32.19
CA PHE A 189 -18.02 -11.03 -33.29
C PHE A 189 -18.67 -9.66 -33.42
N GLN A 190 -19.99 -9.57 -33.30
CA GLN A 190 -20.71 -8.31 -33.42
C GLN A 190 -20.32 -7.33 -32.28
N GLY A 191 -20.22 -7.80 -31.04
CA GLY A 191 -19.84 -6.99 -29.91
C GLY A 191 -18.42 -6.40 -30.04
N SER A 192 -17.44 -7.20 -30.47
CA SER A 192 -16.07 -6.77 -30.72
C SER A 192 -15.98 -5.75 -31.86
N LYS A 193 -16.71 -5.98 -32.97
CA LYS A 193 -16.79 -5.09 -34.14
C LYS A 193 -17.39 -3.71 -33.76
N LEU A 194 -18.47 -3.72 -32.95
CA LEU A 194 -19.11 -2.51 -32.46
C LEU A 194 -18.19 -1.70 -31.54
N LEU A 195 -17.48 -2.37 -30.61
CA LEU A 195 -16.52 -1.70 -29.73
C LEU A 195 -15.39 -1.05 -30.52
N ALA A 196 -14.80 -1.75 -31.51
CA ALA A 196 -13.75 -1.22 -32.37
C ALA A 196 -14.24 0.00 -33.18
N ARG A 197 -15.47 -0.06 -33.74
CA ARG A 197 -16.07 1.06 -34.46
C ARG A 197 -16.33 2.26 -33.53
N GLN A 198 -16.84 2.00 -32.33
CA GLN A 198 -17.07 3.04 -31.33
C GLN A 198 -15.77 3.76 -31.00
N GLY A 199 -14.66 3.03 -30.76
CA GLY A 199 -13.34 3.61 -30.47
C GLY A 199 -12.83 4.50 -31.62
N ARG A 200 -12.95 4.04 -32.89
CA ARG A 200 -12.58 4.82 -34.07
C ARG A 200 -13.39 6.11 -34.19
N TYR A 201 -14.72 6.04 -34.03
CA TYR A 201 -15.57 7.23 -34.10
C TYR A 201 -15.29 8.22 -32.95
N ALA A 202 -15.04 7.72 -31.75
CA ALA A 202 -14.70 8.57 -30.60
C ALA A 202 -13.35 9.28 -30.82
N HIS A 203 -12.34 8.57 -31.31
CA HIS A 203 -11.04 9.14 -31.66
C HIS A 203 -11.16 10.23 -32.75
N ALA A 204 -11.96 9.98 -33.80
CA ALA A 204 -12.27 10.93 -34.85
C ALA A 204 -13.24 12.04 -34.42
N ARG A 205 -13.58 12.17 -33.12
CA ARG A 205 -14.53 13.14 -32.55
C ARG A 205 -15.96 13.08 -33.14
N GLN A 206 -16.33 11.97 -33.83
CA GLN A 206 -17.66 11.74 -34.40
C GLN A 206 -18.61 11.21 -33.31
N MET A 207 -18.91 12.02 -32.30
CA MET A 207 -19.57 11.60 -31.06
C MET A 207 -21.00 11.04 -31.30
N LYS A 208 -21.76 11.57 -32.27
CA LYS A 208 -23.09 11.02 -32.62
C LYS A 208 -23.01 9.56 -33.09
N ARG A 209 -22.03 9.25 -33.95
CA ARG A 209 -21.78 7.87 -34.43
C ARG A 209 -21.28 6.96 -33.32
N ALA A 210 -20.35 7.44 -32.49
CA ALA A 210 -19.86 6.72 -31.32
C ALA A 210 -21.00 6.35 -30.36
N ALA A 211 -21.89 7.30 -30.05
CA ALA A 211 -23.08 7.08 -29.22
C ALA A 211 -24.03 6.04 -29.79
N LYS A 212 -24.22 6.00 -31.14
CA LYS A 212 -25.02 4.94 -31.80
C LYS A 212 -24.43 3.55 -31.56
N MET A 213 -23.10 3.39 -31.65
CA MET A 213 -22.42 2.12 -31.36
C MET A 213 -22.55 1.74 -29.88
N THR A 214 -22.41 2.69 -28.97
CA THR A 214 -22.58 2.47 -27.52
C THR A 214 -24.00 1.98 -27.21
N ARG A 215 -25.05 2.59 -27.80
CA ARG A 215 -26.44 2.15 -27.64
C ARG A 215 -26.64 0.73 -28.13
N GLN A 216 -26.04 0.36 -29.26
CA GLN A 216 -26.11 -1.03 -29.76
C GLN A 216 -25.44 -2.02 -28.82
N LEU A 217 -24.29 -1.69 -28.22
CA LEU A 217 -23.65 -2.52 -27.20
C LEU A 217 -24.51 -2.66 -25.94
N LYS A 218 -25.18 -1.60 -25.49
CA LYS A 218 -26.17 -1.64 -24.40
C LYS A 218 -27.33 -2.61 -24.73
N THR A 219 -27.88 -2.52 -25.94
CA THR A 219 -28.95 -3.40 -26.41
C THR A 219 -28.53 -4.88 -26.43
N ILE A 220 -27.31 -5.17 -26.91
CA ILE A 220 -26.73 -6.51 -26.92
C ILE A 220 -26.62 -7.07 -25.51
N LEU A 221 -26.06 -6.29 -24.58
CA LEU A 221 -25.97 -6.69 -23.18
C LEU A 221 -27.33 -7.00 -22.58
N GLY A 222 -28.35 -6.15 -22.79
CA GLY A 222 -29.70 -6.40 -22.31
C GLY A 222 -30.34 -7.65 -22.90
N ARG A 223 -30.03 -7.98 -24.16
CA ARG A 223 -30.49 -9.25 -24.78
C ARG A 223 -29.87 -10.47 -24.10
N VAL A 224 -28.55 -10.42 -23.82
CA VAL A 224 -27.86 -11.55 -23.15
C VAL A 224 -28.36 -11.71 -21.71
N VAL A 225 -28.55 -10.61 -20.95
CA VAL A 225 -29.12 -10.69 -19.60
C VAL A 225 -30.50 -11.34 -19.60
N ARG A 226 -31.44 -10.88 -20.45
CA ARG A 226 -32.79 -11.46 -20.55
C ARG A 226 -32.78 -12.92 -21.03
N ASP A 227 -31.84 -13.32 -21.87
CA ASP A 227 -31.72 -14.71 -22.31
C ASP A 227 -31.24 -15.61 -21.15
N ILE A 228 -30.27 -15.17 -20.35
CA ILE A 228 -29.83 -15.89 -19.17
C ILE A 228 -30.97 -16.02 -18.16
N GLN A 229 -31.68 -14.91 -17.85
CA GLN A 229 -32.78 -14.92 -16.89
C GLN A 229 -33.90 -15.88 -17.28
N ARG A 230 -34.33 -15.85 -18.55
CA ARG A 230 -35.37 -16.81 -19.04
C ARG A 230 -34.95 -18.27 -18.90
N LYS A 231 -33.67 -18.58 -19.16
CA LYS A 231 -33.17 -19.95 -19.03
C LYS A 231 -33.00 -20.37 -17.58
N ALA A 232 -32.63 -19.44 -16.71
CA ALA A 232 -32.58 -19.69 -15.26
C ALA A 232 -33.98 -19.97 -14.70
N THR A 233 -35.02 -19.30 -15.21
CA THR A 233 -36.43 -19.55 -14.81
C THR A 233 -36.91 -20.93 -15.24
N VAL A 234 -36.49 -21.40 -16.42
CA VAL A 234 -36.83 -22.75 -16.91
C VAL A 234 -36.15 -23.86 -16.08
N LEU A 235 -35.01 -23.58 -15.45
CA LEU A 235 -34.28 -24.49 -14.56
C LEU A 235 -34.72 -24.36 -13.09
N GLN A 236 -36.03 -24.16 -12.81
CA GLN A 236 -36.63 -24.01 -11.46
C GLN A 236 -36.47 -22.67 -10.78
N GLY A 237 -36.38 -21.55 -11.49
CA GLY A 237 -36.53 -20.21 -10.92
C GLY A 237 -35.34 -19.64 -10.15
N GLN A 238 -34.29 -20.39 -9.94
CA GLN A 238 -33.06 -19.88 -9.25
C GLN A 238 -31.85 -20.02 -10.15
N ILE A 239 -31.08 -18.94 -10.27
CA ILE A 239 -29.71 -19.04 -10.77
C ILE A 239 -28.90 -19.70 -9.64
N VAL A 240 -28.64 -21.00 -9.76
CA VAL A 240 -27.95 -21.84 -8.77
C VAL A 240 -26.51 -21.36 -8.55
N ASP A 241 -25.91 -20.78 -9.58
CA ASP A 241 -24.52 -20.27 -9.50
C ASP A 241 -24.47 -18.82 -8.99
N GLU A 242 -23.93 -18.65 -7.81
CA GLU A 242 -23.81 -17.36 -7.14
C GLU A 242 -23.03 -16.32 -7.98
N ARG A 243 -21.96 -16.76 -8.66
CA ARG A 243 -21.16 -15.86 -9.50
C ARG A 243 -21.92 -15.35 -10.71
N LEU A 244 -22.76 -16.19 -11.33
CA LEU A 244 -23.62 -15.76 -12.43
C LEU A 244 -24.69 -14.79 -11.95
N ARG A 245 -25.25 -15.03 -10.75
CA ARG A 245 -26.22 -14.13 -10.10
C ARG A 245 -25.62 -12.75 -9.86
N GLU A 246 -24.42 -12.67 -9.25
CA GLU A 246 -23.70 -11.43 -9.04
C GLU A 246 -23.50 -10.67 -10.37
N LEU A 247 -23.04 -11.36 -11.42
CA LEU A 247 -22.83 -10.75 -12.73
C LEU A 247 -24.12 -10.23 -13.36
N VAL A 248 -25.25 -10.91 -13.18
CA VAL A 248 -26.56 -10.44 -13.65
C VAL A 248 -26.98 -9.17 -12.91
N VAL A 249 -26.87 -9.13 -11.58
CA VAL A 249 -27.16 -7.95 -10.76
C VAL A 249 -26.29 -6.76 -11.18
N LEU A 250 -25.00 -6.98 -11.36
CA LEU A 250 -24.08 -5.93 -11.84
C LEU A 250 -24.43 -5.47 -13.27
N ALA A 251 -24.89 -6.38 -14.14
CA ALA A 251 -25.30 -6.04 -15.49
C ALA A 251 -26.59 -5.21 -15.52
N GLU A 252 -27.56 -5.53 -14.67
CA GLU A 252 -28.81 -4.76 -14.51
C GLU A 252 -28.50 -3.35 -13.98
N ARG A 253 -27.65 -3.25 -12.94
CA ARG A 253 -27.16 -1.96 -12.43
C ARG A 253 -26.49 -1.14 -13.54
N LEU A 254 -25.63 -1.76 -14.36
CA LEU A 254 -24.96 -1.12 -15.48
C LEU A 254 -25.93 -0.68 -16.58
N LEU A 255 -26.96 -1.46 -16.87
CA LEU A 255 -28.01 -1.13 -17.85
C LEU A 255 -28.91 0.03 -17.39
N ALA A 256 -29.17 0.12 -16.09
CA ALA A 256 -29.94 1.23 -15.49
C ALA A 256 -29.11 2.51 -15.32
N GLN A 257 -27.78 2.43 -15.42
CA GLN A 257 -26.88 3.56 -15.19
C GLN A 257 -27.04 4.66 -16.23
N GLU A 258 -27.16 5.91 -15.75
CA GLU A 258 -27.26 7.13 -16.56
C GLU A 258 -26.05 8.04 -16.34
N LYS A 259 -25.96 9.14 -17.14
CA LYS A 259 -24.82 10.08 -17.05
C LYS A 259 -24.64 10.68 -15.65
N ASN A 260 -25.73 10.96 -14.95
CA ASN A 260 -25.70 11.64 -13.63
C ASN A 260 -26.04 10.69 -12.47
N SER A 261 -26.08 9.37 -12.68
CA SER A 261 -26.32 8.41 -11.60
C SER A 261 -25.24 8.48 -10.54
N GLN A 262 -25.62 8.37 -9.27
CA GLN A 262 -24.70 8.20 -8.16
C GLN A 262 -24.19 6.76 -8.12
N HIS A 263 -23.03 6.54 -7.50
CA HIS A 263 -22.42 5.21 -7.31
C HIS A 263 -22.31 4.38 -8.60
N LYS A 264 -21.83 4.99 -9.68
CA LYS A 264 -21.64 4.31 -10.96
C LYS A 264 -20.67 3.15 -10.86
N LEU A 265 -20.93 2.14 -11.72
CA LEU A 265 -19.98 1.06 -11.97
C LEU A 265 -18.89 1.53 -12.95
N TYR A 266 -17.64 1.47 -12.55
CA TYR A 266 -16.49 1.86 -13.39
C TYR A 266 -15.66 0.65 -13.83
N SER A 267 -15.83 -0.52 -13.20
CA SER A 267 -15.17 -1.77 -13.60
C SER A 267 -16.07 -2.97 -13.35
N VAL A 268 -16.02 -3.94 -14.26
CA VAL A 268 -16.80 -5.21 -14.13
C VAL A 268 -16.12 -6.17 -13.16
N HIS A 269 -14.78 -6.18 -13.14
CA HIS A 269 -14.00 -7.09 -12.28
C HIS A 269 -13.67 -6.49 -10.92
N ALA A 270 -13.81 -5.18 -10.77
CA ALA A 270 -13.58 -4.44 -9.54
C ALA A 270 -14.73 -3.43 -9.35
N PRO A 271 -15.93 -3.91 -8.95
CA PRO A 271 -17.13 -3.07 -8.84
C PRO A 271 -17.04 -2.03 -7.71
N GLU A 272 -16.11 -2.20 -6.78
CA GLU A 272 -15.80 -1.29 -5.69
C GLU A 272 -15.10 0.01 -6.12
N VAL A 273 -14.64 0.09 -7.37
CA VAL A 273 -13.90 1.27 -7.88
C VAL A 273 -14.78 2.50 -7.93
N GLU A 274 -14.27 3.58 -7.36
CA GLU A 274 -14.90 4.89 -7.34
C GLU A 274 -14.22 5.84 -8.34
N CYS A 275 -14.93 6.88 -8.76
CA CYS A 275 -14.40 7.97 -9.57
C CYS A 275 -14.22 9.19 -8.65
N ILE A 276 -12.98 9.57 -8.41
CA ILE A 276 -12.63 10.67 -7.51
C ILE A 276 -12.07 11.82 -8.33
N CYS A 277 -12.67 13.00 -8.16
CA CYS A 277 -12.22 14.24 -8.80
C CYS A 277 -11.35 15.02 -7.81
N LYS A 278 -10.06 15.20 -8.14
CA LYS A 278 -9.13 16.01 -7.32
C LYS A 278 -8.83 17.40 -7.90
N GLY A 279 -9.55 17.85 -8.91
CA GLY A 279 -9.38 19.19 -9.50
C GLY A 279 -8.03 19.41 -10.21
N LYS A 280 -7.24 18.36 -10.45
CA LYS A 280 -5.97 18.46 -11.18
C LYS A 280 -6.22 18.79 -12.64
N VAL A 281 -5.45 19.72 -13.20
CA VAL A 281 -5.59 20.18 -14.60
C VAL A 281 -5.36 19.05 -15.59
N HIS A 282 -4.32 18.21 -15.37
CA HIS A 282 -3.93 17.15 -16.30
C HIS A 282 -4.70 15.83 -16.12
N GLN A 283 -5.17 15.52 -14.91
CA GLN A 283 -5.89 14.28 -14.60
C GLN A 283 -7.08 14.59 -13.69
N ARG A 284 -8.20 14.94 -14.32
CA ARG A 284 -9.40 15.37 -13.60
C ARG A 284 -10.00 14.24 -12.75
N TYR A 285 -9.96 13.00 -13.24
CA TYR A 285 -10.59 11.84 -12.61
C TYR A 285 -9.55 10.75 -12.35
N GLU A 286 -9.48 10.28 -11.11
CA GLU A 286 -8.72 9.11 -10.69
C GLU A 286 -9.72 7.99 -10.32
N PHE A 287 -9.43 6.75 -10.73
CA PHE A 287 -10.33 5.59 -10.53
C PHE A 287 -9.71 4.61 -9.54
N GLY A 288 -10.33 4.50 -8.37
CA GLY A 288 -9.82 3.66 -7.28
C GLY A 288 -10.61 3.90 -6.01
N CYS A 289 -9.94 3.91 -4.86
CA CYS A 289 -10.51 4.35 -3.60
C CYS A 289 -9.66 5.47 -2.96
N LYS A 290 -10.27 6.27 -2.11
CA LYS A 290 -9.53 7.25 -1.30
C LYS A 290 -8.65 6.52 -0.30
N ALA A 291 -7.44 7.00 -0.06
CA ALA A 291 -6.54 6.50 0.96
C ALA A 291 -6.08 7.66 1.85
N SER A 292 -6.19 7.50 3.17
CA SER A 292 -5.57 8.38 4.15
C SER A 292 -4.16 7.91 4.43
N VAL A 293 -3.21 8.83 4.57
CA VAL A 293 -1.82 8.58 4.90
C VAL A 293 -1.41 9.48 6.05
N ALA A 294 -0.89 8.89 7.12
CA ALA A 294 -0.32 9.60 8.25
C ALA A 294 1.19 9.39 8.29
N ALA A 295 1.96 10.47 8.40
CA ALA A 295 3.42 10.44 8.44
C ALA A 295 3.97 11.31 9.57
N THR A 296 5.12 10.93 10.16
CA THR A 296 5.81 11.79 11.13
C THR A 296 6.24 13.09 10.47
N SER A 297 5.98 14.22 11.12
CA SER A 297 6.27 15.55 10.56
C SER A 297 7.76 15.79 10.31
N LYS A 298 8.66 15.20 11.11
CA LYS A 298 10.11 15.44 11.02
C LYS A 298 10.76 14.64 9.91
N ASN A 299 10.59 13.33 9.91
CA ASN A 299 11.32 12.41 9.04
C ASN A 299 10.43 11.65 8.06
N ASN A 300 9.12 11.92 7.99
CA ASN A 300 8.16 11.29 7.06
C ASN A 300 8.14 9.74 7.16
N TRP A 301 8.19 9.17 8.36
CA TRP A 301 7.86 7.77 8.57
C TRP A 301 6.36 7.60 8.43
N ILE A 302 5.91 6.64 7.65
CA ILE A 302 4.48 6.36 7.56
C ILE A 302 4.06 5.61 8.82
N VAL A 303 3.15 6.22 9.57
CA VAL A 303 2.66 5.72 10.86
C VAL A 303 1.18 5.33 10.83
N GLY A 304 0.54 5.48 9.67
CA GLY A 304 -0.83 5.04 9.44
C GLY A 304 -1.22 5.17 7.97
N THR A 305 -2.08 4.27 7.50
CA THR A 305 -2.70 4.35 6.19
C THR A 305 -4.00 3.56 6.17
N GLN A 306 -5.05 4.13 5.59
CA GLN A 306 -6.38 3.52 5.52
C GLN A 306 -6.95 3.69 4.12
N ALA A 307 -7.51 2.62 3.56
CA ALA A 307 -8.34 2.69 2.37
C ALA A 307 -9.78 3.08 2.77
N LEU A 308 -10.32 4.11 2.16
CA LEU A 308 -11.58 4.77 2.53
C LEU A 308 -12.57 4.67 1.37
N HIS A 309 -13.56 3.80 1.51
CA HIS A 309 -14.62 3.64 0.53
C HIS A 309 -15.76 4.61 0.75
N GLY A 310 -16.53 4.93 -0.33
CA GLY A 310 -17.59 5.91 -0.30
C GLY A 310 -17.13 7.35 -0.46
N ASN A 311 -15.84 7.56 -0.76
CA ASN A 311 -15.21 8.88 -0.89
C ASN A 311 -15.62 9.85 0.23
N PRO A 312 -15.45 9.47 1.52
CA PRO A 312 -15.88 10.30 2.64
C PRO A 312 -15.18 11.65 2.62
N TYR A 313 -15.81 12.65 3.25
CA TYR A 313 -15.19 13.95 3.49
C TYR A 313 -13.91 13.79 4.33
N ASP A 314 -12.82 14.47 3.95
CA ASP A 314 -11.50 14.26 4.58
C ASP A 314 -11.50 14.49 6.09
N GLY A 315 -12.22 15.51 6.55
CA GLY A 315 -12.36 15.79 7.98
C GLY A 315 -12.94 14.64 8.79
N HIS A 316 -13.89 13.90 8.24
CA HIS A 316 -14.51 12.76 8.94
C HIS A 316 -13.58 11.55 9.08
N THR A 317 -12.49 11.51 8.33
CA THR A 317 -11.52 10.40 8.36
C THR A 317 -10.44 10.57 9.42
N LEU A 318 -10.33 11.77 10.00
CA LEU A 318 -9.24 12.15 10.89
C LEU A 318 -9.19 11.31 12.17
N GLY A 319 -10.33 11.08 12.81
CA GLY A 319 -10.41 10.28 14.03
C GLY A 319 -9.89 8.86 13.84
N GLY A 320 -10.34 8.18 12.79
CA GLY A 320 -9.88 6.83 12.46
C GLY A 320 -8.39 6.77 12.12
N ALA A 321 -7.86 7.78 11.41
CA ALA A 321 -6.44 7.86 11.11
C ALA A 321 -5.59 8.02 12.37
N LEU A 322 -6.01 8.86 13.31
CA LEU A 322 -5.30 9.08 14.59
C LEU A 322 -5.34 7.85 15.50
N GLN A 323 -6.47 7.17 15.59
CA GLN A 323 -6.59 5.90 16.31
C GLN A 323 -5.64 4.82 15.74
N GLN A 324 -5.48 4.78 14.42
CA GLN A 324 -4.53 3.86 13.80
C GLN A 324 -3.09 4.24 14.15
N VAL A 325 -2.73 5.53 14.12
CA VAL A 325 -1.40 6.00 14.51
C VAL A 325 -1.08 5.59 15.94
N GLU A 326 -2.00 5.82 16.88
CA GLU A 326 -1.84 5.44 18.28
C GLU A 326 -1.66 3.93 18.44
N ARG A 327 -2.49 3.12 17.78
CA ARG A 327 -2.41 1.65 17.81
C ARG A 327 -1.08 1.13 17.27
N LEU A 328 -0.55 1.73 16.17
CA LEU A 328 0.69 1.27 15.53
C LEU A 328 1.96 1.75 16.22
N THR A 329 1.93 2.91 16.86
CA THR A 329 3.11 3.52 17.47
C THR A 329 3.14 3.40 18.99
N GLY A 330 2.01 3.13 19.63
CA GLY A 330 1.84 3.20 21.09
C GLY A 330 1.89 4.64 21.65
N HIS A 331 1.80 5.67 20.78
CA HIS A 331 1.89 7.07 21.16
C HIS A 331 0.72 7.87 20.60
N THR A 332 0.07 8.67 21.46
CA THR A 332 -0.99 9.58 21.03
C THR A 332 -0.37 10.84 20.40
N PRO A 333 -0.70 11.18 19.14
CA PRO A 333 -0.24 12.43 18.53
C PRO A 333 -0.75 13.65 19.29
N GLN A 334 0.11 14.65 19.48
CA GLN A 334 -0.23 15.92 20.12
C GLN A 334 -0.59 17.01 19.11
N ASP A 335 0.23 17.14 18.06
CA ASP A 335 0.07 18.11 16.98
C ASP A 335 -0.21 17.36 15.64
N VAL A 336 -1.27 17.69 14.97
CA VAL A 336 -1.68 17.10 13.69
C VAL A 336 -1.81 18.18 12.63
N MET A 337 -1.00 18.13 11.58
CA MET A 337 -1.04 19.05 10.46
C MET A 337 -1.82 18.45 9.30
N VAL A 338 -2.87 19.15 8.89
CA VAL A 338 -3.75 18.76 7.77
C VAL A 338 -3.92 19.91 6.77
N ASP A 339 -4.44 19.62 5.58
CA ASP A 339 -4.75 20.63 4.59
C ASP A 339 -6.13 21.26 4.80
N GLN A 340 -6.53 22.16 3.89
CA GLN A 340 -7.83 22.84 3.94
C GLN A 340 -9.03 21.88 3.72
N GLY A 341 -8.81 20.74 3.09
CA GLY A 341 -9.82 19.71 2.89
C GLY A 341 -10.38 19.14 4.20
N TYR A 342 -9.68 19.33 5.30
CA TYR A 342 -10.10 18.90 6.64
C TYR A 342 -10.85 19.99 7.44
N ARG A 343 -11.17 21.13 6.84
CA ARG A 343 -11.85 22.23 7.54
C ARG A 343 -13.22 21.78 8.05
N GLY A 344 -13.50 21.95 9.33
CA GLY A 344 -14.73 21.45 9.95
C GLY A 344 -14.69 19.95 10.26
N HIS A 345 -13.50 19.42 10.60
CA HIS A 345 -13.23 17.99 10.84
C HIS A 345 -14.05 17.35 11.98
N GLY A 346 -14.62 18.15 12.89
CA GLY A 346 -15.41 17.63 14.03
C GLY A 346 -14.64 16.69 14.98
N TYR A 347 -13.31 16.65 14.90
CA TYR A 347 -12.50 15.83 15.80
C TYR A 347 -12.53 16.38 17.22
N ALA A 348 -12.96 15.56 18.19
CA ALA A 348 -13.10 15.91 19.60
C ALA A 348 -12.06 15.21 20.51
N GLY A 349 -11.00 14.62 19.94
CA GLY A 349 -9.94 13.97 20.73
C GLY A 349 -8.90 14.97 21.27
N SER A 350 -7.85 14.43 21.91
CA SER A 350 -6.82 15.22 22.63
C SER A 350 -5.82 15.94 21.73
N ALA A 351 -5.68 15.55 20.45
CA ALA A 351 -4.71 16.13 19.54
C ALA A 351 -5.14 17.52 19.05
N ILE A 352 -4.19 18.44 18.97
CA ILE A 352 -4.39 19.77 18.39
C ILE A 352 -4.28 19.69 16.89
N VAL A 353 -5.39 19.96 16.19
CA VAL A 353 -5.45 19.90 14.72
C VAL A 353 -5.16 21.27 14.11
N HIS A 354 -4.08 21.35 13.37
CA HIS A 354 -3.66 22.55 12.64
C HIS A 354 -4.09 22.44 11.17
N VAL A 355 -5.20 23.10 10.81
CA VAL A 355 -5.62 23.22 9.39
C VAL A 355 -4.80 24.27 8.69
N VAL A 356 -3.88 23.86 7.84
CA VAL A 356 -2.90 24.76 7.20
C VAL A 356 -3.51 25.41 5.97
N ARG A 357 -3.85 26.70 6.07
CA ARG A 357 -4.30 27.53 4.94
C ARG A 357 -3.21 28.48 4.49
N THR A 358 -2.86 29.41 5.37
CA THR A 358 -1.83 30.42 5.17
C THR A 358 -1.07 30.57 6.48
N ILE A 359 0.25 30.67 6.40
CA ILE A 359 1.05 30.85 7.61
C ILE A 359 0.74 32.25 8.19
N PRO A 360 0.24 32.36 9.43
CA PRO A 360 -0.10 33.64 10.04
C PRO A 360 1.12 34.57 10.04
N LYS A 361 0.93 35.85 9.74
CA LYS A 361 2.03 36.86 9.73
C LYS A 361 2.76 36.91 11.08
N ARG A 362 2.01 36.75 12.20
CA ARG A 362 2.54 36.75 13.58
C ARG A 362 2.95 35.38 14.11
N ALA A 363 3.01 34.33 13.26
CA ALA A 363 3.42 32.99 13.69
C ALA A 363 4.86 33.00 14.20
N THR A 364 5.11 32.28 15.30
CA THR A 364 6.47 32.04 15.82
C THR A 364 7.32 31.29 14.80
N ARG A 365 8.64 31.40 14.90
CA ARG A 365 9.57 30.66 14.02
C ARG A 365 9.34 29.15 14.08
N ALA A 366 9.04 28.62 15.28
CA ALA A 366 8.73 27.20 15.47
C ALA A 366 7.44 26.79 14.76
N LEU A 367 6.34 27.55 14.92
CA LEU A 367 5.07 27.31 14.26
C LEU A 367 5.21 27.39 12.73
N ARG A 368 5.90 28.41 12.21
CA ARG A 368 6.17 28.52 10.75
C ARG A 368 6.90 27.30 10.21
N ARG A 369 7.90 26.78 10.94
CA ARG A 369 8.65 25.58 10.55
C ARG A 369 7.73 24.37 10.53
N MET A 370 6.90 24.19 11.55
CA MET A 370 5.95 23.09 11.67
C MET A 370 4.92 23.12 10.52
N LEU A 371 4.30 24.26 10.24
CA LEU A 371 3.33 24.41 9.15
C LEU A 371 3.94 24.18 7.76
N LYS A 372 5.19 24.65 7.54
CA LYS A 372 5.94 24.34 6.29
C LYS A 372 6.20 22.85 6.12
N ARG A 373 6.41 22.12 7.23
CA ARG A 373 6.66 20.67 7.20
C ARG A 373 5.44 19.86 6.75
N ARG A 374 4.21 20.41 6.82
CA ARG A 374 3.02 19.74 6.27
C ARG A 374 3.21 19.35 4.80
N ALA A 375 3.78 20.23 3.98
CA ALA A 375 4.02 19.94 2.56
C ALA A 375 4.95 18.74 2.32
N ALA A 376 5.74 18.32 3.33
CA ALA A 376 6.64 17.17 3.22
C ALA A 376 5.92 15.82 3.07
N ILE A 377 4.61 15.74 3.33
CA ILE A 377 3.83 14.52 3.09
C ILE A 377 3.59 14.28 1.58
N GLU A 378 3.51 15.35 0.77
CA GLU A 378 3.22 15.25 -0.67
C GLU A 378 4.27 14.43 -1.44
N PRO A 379 5.60 14.68 -1.28
CA PRO A 379 6.62 13.80 -1.85
C PRO A 379 6.53 12.35 -1.33
N SER A 380 6.19 12.16 -0.06
CA SER A 380 6.02 10.81 0.50
C SER A 380 4.86 10.05 -0.16
N ILE A 381 3.74 10.73 -0.38
CA ILE A 381 2.61 10.19 -1.15
C ILE A 381 3.03 9.92 -2.62
N GLY A 382 3.84 10.80 -3.21
CA GLY A 382 4.43 10.59 -4.53
C GLY A 382 5.20 9.27 -4.59
N HIS A 383 6.12 9.04 -3.65
CA HIS A 383 6.90 7.81 -3.55
C HIS A 383 6.04 6.57 -3.26
N LEU A 384 5.03 6.68 -2.38
CA LEU A 384 4.07 5.59 -2.16
C LEU A 384 3.39 5.18 -3.47
N LYS A 385 3.05 6.16 -4.32
CA LYS A 385 2.41 5.92 -5.62
C LYS A 385 3.38 5.33 -6.64
N SER A 386 4.53 5.96 -6.87
CA SER A 386 5.47 5.60 -7.94
C SER A 386 6.34 4.39 -7.62
N ASP A 387 6.80 4.28 -6.37
CA ASP A 387 7.86 3.36 -5.99
C ASP A 387 7.35 2.16 -5.15
N ASN A 388 6.16 2.28 -4.54
CA ASN A 388 5.63 1.31 -3.59
C ASN A 388 4.24 0.78 -3.97
N ARG A 389 3.82 0.92 -5.23
CA ARG A 389 2.61 0.34 -5.85
C ARG A 389 1.28 0.89 -5.36
N LEU A 390 1.22 2.04 -4.72
CA LEU A 390 -0.06 2.62 -4.31
C LEU A 390 -0.93 3.06 -5.51
N ASN A 391 -0.33 3.37 -6.68
CA ASN A 391 -1.02 3.75 -7.91
C ASN A 391 -1.38 2.57 -8.82
N ARG A 392 -1.08 1.32 -8.43
CA ARG A 392 -1.26 0.11 -9.24
C ARG A 392 -1.85 -1.01 -8.42
N ASN A 393 -3.04 -0.80 -7.87
CA ASN A 393 -3.69 -1.84 -7.10
C ASN A 393 -4.37 -2.87 -8.01
N TYR A 394 -3.83 -4.09 -8.05
CA TYR A 394 -4.38 -5.25 -8.75
C TYR A 394 -5.28 -6.11 -7.87
N LEU A 395 -5.26 -5.90 -6.55
CA LEU A 395 -6.07 -6.67 -5.61
C LEU A 395 -7.55 -6.29 -5.77
N THR A 396 -8.44 -7.26 -5.67
CA THR A 396 -9.88 -7.07 -5.85
C THR A 396 -10.61 -6.90 -4.52
N GLY A 397 -11.72 -6.18 -4.56
CA GLY A 397 -12.58 -5.93 -3.41
C GLY A 397 -12.03 -4.87 -2.45
N PRO A 398 -12.89 -4.40 -1.52
CA PRO A 398 -12.51 -3.42 -0.49
C PRO A 398 -11.36 -3.89 0.40
N GLU A 399 -11.31 -5.18 0.69
CA GLU A 399 -10.24 -5.79 1.47
C GLU A 399 -8.90 -5.73 0.72
N GLY A 400 -8.92 -5.95 -0.60
CA GLY A 400 -7.74 -5.79 -1.45
C GLY A 400 -7.21 -4.36 -1.45
N ASP A 401 -8.08 -3.35 -1.36
CA ASP A 401 -7.67 -1.95 -1.26
C ASP A 401 -7.00 -1.65 0.08
N ARG A 402 -7.53 -2.18 1.19
CA ARG A 402 -6.91 -2.06 2.52
C ARG A 402 -5.54 -2.72 2.56
N ILE A 403 -5.44 -3.94 2.06
CA ILE A 403 -4.17 -4.70 2.00
C ILE A 403 -3.13 -3.94 1.18
N ASN A 404 -3.48 -3.43 0.00
CA ASN A 404 -2.51 -2.74 -0.85
C ASN A 404 -2.02 -1.43 -0.20
N ALA A 405 -2.88 -0.67 0.45
CA ALA A 405 -2.50 0.56 1.16
C ALA A 405 -1.48 0.25 2.28
N LEU A 406 -1.77 -0.76 3.12
CA LEU A 406 -0.90 -1.18 4.22
C LEU A 406 0.47 -1.67 3.73
N LEU A 407 0.47 -2.51 2.69
CA LEU A 407 1.71 -3.05 2.13
C LEU A 407 2.54 -1.99 1.41
N ALA A 408 1.92 -1.02 0.75
CA ALA A 408 2.62 0.12 0.16
C ALA A 408 3.31 0.96 1.24
N ALA A 409 2.64 1.23 2.35
CA ALA A 409 3.21 1.95 3.50
C ALA A 409 4.35 1.16 4.16
N ALA A 410 4.16 -0.14 4.37
CA ALA A 410 5.20 -1.02 4.90
C ALA A 410 6.43 -1.07 3.98
N GLY A 411 6.23 -1.20 2.66
CA GLY A 411 7.30 -1.17 1.66
C GLY A 411 8.07 0.17 1.63
N TYR A 412 7.35 1.29 1.78
CA TYR A 412 7.96 2.62 1.89
C TYR A 412 8.88 2.72 3.12
N ASN A 413 8.38 2.33 4.30
CA ASN A 413 9.16 2.33 5.52
C ASN A 413 10.34 1.36 5.44
N PHE A 414 10.15 0.18 4.89
CA PHE A 414 11.20 -0.81 4.68
C PHE A 414 12.31 -0.27 3.79
N ARG A 415 11.98 0.35 2.65
CA ARG A 415 12.96 1.02 1.78
C ARG A 415 13.69 2.15 2.49
N LYS A 416 13.01 2.83 3.40
CA LYS A 416 13.60 3.88 4.23
C LYS A 416 14.58 3.32 5.25
N LEU A 417 14.29 2.17 5.86
CA LEU A 417 15.22 1.44 6.74
C LEU A 417 16.48 1.03 5.97
N LEU A 418 16.33 0.46 4.76
CA LEU A 418 17.46 0.11 3.91
C LEU A 418 18.37 1.33 3.62
N ARG A 419 17.77 2.46 3.24
CA ARG A 419 18.51 3.71 3.00
C ARG A 419 19.20 4.21 4.26
N TRP A 420 18.51 4.16 5.40
CA TRP A 420 19.07 4.59 6.66
C TRP A 420 20.33 3.79 7.03
N LEU A 421 20.32 2.47 6.84
CA LEU A 421 21.47 1.60 7.09
C LEU A 421 22.68 1.94 6.20
N VAL A 422 22.45 2.30 4.94
CA VAL A 422 23.53 2.73 4.03
C VAL A 422 24.17 4.02 4.48
N PHE A 423 23.38 4.98 5.00
CA PHE A 423 23.88 6.32 5.36
C PHE A 423 24.19 6.49 6.86
N ALA A 424 23.77 5.55 7.71
CA ALA A 424 24.00 5.61 9.15
C ALA A 424 25.50 5.70 9.54
N PRO A 425 26.41 4.94 8.95
CA PRO A 425 27.85 5.05 9.27
C PRO A 425 28.38 6.45 9.04
N MET A 426 28.02 7.08 7.92
CA MET A 426 28.45 8.46 7.60
C MET A 426 27.82 9.48 8.56
N PHE A 427 26.56 9.27 8.96
CA PHE A 427 25.90 10.13 9.97
C PHE A 427 26.59 10.03 11.34
N TRP A 428 26.93 8.83 11.79
CA TRP A 428 27.64 8.63 13.05
C TRP A 428 29.05 9.21 13.01
N LEU A 429 29.76 9.06 11.89
CA LEU A 429 31.08 9.65 11.69
C LEU A 429 31.03 11.17 11.76
N THR A 430 30.08 11.81 11.09
CA THR A 430 29.89 13.27 11.14
C THR A 430 29.53 13.75 12.54
N GLN A 431 28.68 13.03 13.26
CA GLN A 431 28.36 13.36 14.66
C GLN A 431 29.57 13.23 15.58
N TRP A 432 30.38 12.19 15.40
CA TRP A 432 31.60 11.98 16.14
C TRP A 432 32.61 13.09 15.86
N LEU A 433 32.87 13.43 14.61
CA LEU A 433 33.74 14.54 14.20
C LEU A 433 33.26 15.87 14.79
N ASN A 434 31.99 16.18 14.76
CA ASN A 434 31.42 17.39 15.35
C ASN A 434 31.59 17.43 16.87
N LYS A 435 31.46 16.30 17.57
CA LYS A 435 31.73 16.22 19.01
C LYS A 435 33.21 16.46 19.32
N MET A 436 34.11 15.87 18.55
CA MET A 436 35.56 16.07 18.70
C MET A 436 35.92 17.53 18.48
N LEU A 437 35.40 18.15 17.42
CA LEU A 437 35.63 19.57 17.13
C LEU A 437 35.10 20.50 18.24
N ALA A 438 33.89 20.18 18.74
CA ALA A 438 33.31 20.94 19.86
C ALA A 438 34.12 20.82 21.16
N ALA A 439 34.65 19.61 21.43
CA ALA A 439 35.54 19.38 22.58
C ALA A 439 36.86 20.14 22.44
N GLU A 440 37.46 20.17 21.26
CA GLU A 440 38.69 20.92 20.99
C GLU A 440 38.46 22.44 21.13
N ILE A 441 37.34 22.97 20.62
CA ILE A 441 36.98 24.38 20.80
C ILE A 441 36.75 24.71 22.28
N ALA A 442 36.13 23.80 23.06
CA ALA A 442 35.93 23.99 24.49
C ALA A 442 37.25 23.99 25.26
N LEU A 443 38.20 23.11 24.93
CA LEU A 443 39.54 23.07 25.50
C LEU A 443 40.33 24.36 25.20
N ARG A 444 40.25 24.89 24.00
CA ARG A 444 40.90 26.16 23.61
C ARG A 444 40.30 27.39 24.32
N ARG A 445 39.07 27.29 24.82
CA ARG A 445 38.37 28.36 25.56
C ARG A 445 38.52 28.27 27.07
N MET A 446 39.19 27.25 27.60
CA MET A 446 39.50 27.23 29.04
C MET A 446 40.52 28.32 29.38
N PRO A 447 40.21 29.20 30.34
CA PRO A 447 41.16 30.22 30.76
C PRO A 447 42.41 29.56 31.33
N THR A 448 43.60 29.94 30.81
CA THR A 448 44.88 29.54 31.41
C THR A 448 44.88 29.99 32.87
N ARG A 449 45.12 29.06 33.81
CA ARG A 449 45.23 29.38 35.24
C ARG A 449 46.24 30.54 35.39
N PRO A 450 45.90 31.59 36.13
CA PRO A 450 46.90 32.64 36.44
C PRO A 450 48.07 32.00 37.19
N ALA A 451 49.30 32.34 36.78
CA ALA A 451 50.53 31.93 37.43
C ALA A 451 50.45 32.26 38.93
N ARG A 452 50.79 31.34 39.83
CA ARG A 452 50.89 31.55 41.26
C ARG A 452 51.89 32.67 41.50
N PRO A 453 51.59 33.70 42.33
CA PRO A 453 52.54 34.67 42.67
C PRO A 453 53.71 34.02 43.42
N GLY A 454 54.92 34.26 42.91
CA GLY A 454 56.18 33.77 43.53
C GLY A 454 56.33 34.26 44.95
N PHE A 455 56.71 33.37 45.89
CA PHE A 455 57.17 33.71 47.23
C PHE A 455 58.42 34.55 47.08
N ALA A 456 58.38 35.78 47.55
CA ALA A 456 59.58 36.60 47.79
C ALA A 456 60.31 36.04 49.00
N PRO A 457 61.65 35.87 48.98
CA PRO A 457 62.40 35.47 50.14
C PRO A 457 62.44 36.64 51.11
N ALA A 458 62.17 36.38 52.41
CA ALA A 458 62.41 37.34 53.51
C ALA A 458 63.91 37.57 53.69
N VAL A 459 64.34 38.84 53.63
CA VAL A 459 65.67 39.27 54.02
C VAL A 459 65.58 39.64 55.48
N THR A 460 66.39 38.95 56.30
CA THR A 460 66.72 39.30 57.69
C THR A 460 67.64 40.51 57.74
#